data_a00cf22b5d9e30593724ef5f74c0fed5
#
_entry.id   a00cf22b5d9e30593724ef5f74c0fed5
#
_cell.length_a   1.000
_cell.length_b   1.000
_cell.length_c   1.000
_cell.angle_alpha   90.00
_cell.angle_beta   90.00
_cell.angle_gamma   90.00
#
_symmetry.space_group_name_H-M   'P 1'
#
loop_
_entity.id
_entity.type
_entity.pdbx_description
1 polymer ?
#
loop_
_entity_poly.entity_id
_entity_poly.type
_entity_poly.pdbx_seq_one_letter_code
_entity_poly.pdbx_strand_id
1 'polypeptide(L)'
;MSRPLSDSLKLAHAYPVGIVFDVRFDAFTARLTTLPDDHIRFHIADGPYAHTETVTIAVNRIRAGVFAVSWVEASGATVVHVEDFERGVVHSFATLPNGSFLRMQGPIHLISEGEG
;
A
#
# COMPACT_ATOMS: atom_id res chain seq x y z
N MET A 1 -7.40 -1.81 -17.35
CA MET A 1 -6.48 -0.69 -17.55
C MET A 1 -6.48 0.20 -16.34
N SER A 2 -5.30 0.56 -15.85
CA SER A 2 -5.21 1.43 -14.68
C SER A 2 -5.43 2.89 -15.09
N ARG A 3 -5.87 3.68 -14.12
CA ARG A 3 -6.09 5.11 -14.28
C ARG A 3 -4.80 5.85 -13.92
N PRO A 4 -4.51 6.99 -14.54
CA PRO A 4 -3.41 7.82 -14.07
C PRO A 4 -3.72 8.33 -12.65
N LEU A 5 -2.68 8.58 -11.87
CA LEU A 5 -2.84 9.18 -10.56
C LEU A 5 -3.28 10.63 -10.73
N SER A 6 -4.30 11.01 -9.97
CA SER A 6 -4.84 12.37 -10.02
C SER A 6 -3.92 13.33 -9.29
N ASP A 7 -4.07 14.63 -9.60
CA ASP A 7 -3.33 15.66 -8.89
C ASP A 7 -3.67 15.68 -7.40
N SER A 8 -4.91 15.35 -7.04
CA SER A 8 -5.28 15.30 -5.63
C SER A 8 -4.51 14.23 -4.88
N LEU A 9 -4.20 13.10 -5.51
CA LEU A 9 -3.34 12.08 -4.91
C LEU A 9 -1.88 12.50 -4.89
N LYS A 10 -1.38 13.05 -6.01
CA LYS A 10 0.02 13.47 -6.11
C LYS A 10 0.38 14.57 -5.13
N LEU A 11 -0.60 15.37 -4.75
CA LEU A 11 -0.40 16.52 -3.86
C LEU A 11 -1.09 16.32 -2.50
N ALA A 12 -1.53 15.11 -2.20
CA ALA A 12 -2.33 14.83 -1.01
C ALA A 12 -1.59 15.25 0.26
N HIS A 13 -2.27 16.04 1.08
CA HIS A 13 -1.75 16.49 2.37
C HIS A 13 -2.00 15.43 3.43
N ALA A 14 -3.17 14.79 3.39
CA ALA A 14 -3.52 13.69 4.27
C ALA A 14 -3.53 12.39 3.49
N TYR A 15 -3.31 11.28 4.20
CA TYR A 15 -3.35 9.96 3.58
C TYR A 15 -4.73 9.72 2.98
N PRO A 16 -4.81 9.37 1.69
CA PRO A 16 -6.11 9.23 1.03
C PRO A 16 -6.87 8.02 1.56
N VAL A 17 -8.19 8.19 1.76
CA VAL A 17 -9.08 7.15 2.25
C VAL A 17 -10.11 6.84 1.16
N GLY A 18 -10.46 5.57 1.02
CA GLY A 18 -11.46 5.14 0.05
C GLY A 18 -10.91 4.94 -1.35
N ILE A 19 -9.61 4.80 -1.49
CA ILE A 19 -9.01 4.49 -2.79
C ILE A 19 -8.63 3.02 -2.88
N VAL A 20 -8.59 2.51 -4.10
CA VAL A 20 -8.13 1.14 -4.40
C VAL A 20 -7.02 1.25 -5.42
N PHE A 21 -5.88 0.65 -5.13
CA PHE A 21 -4.76 0.64 -6.06
C PHE A 21 -4.00 -0.67 -5.99
N ASP A 22 -3.44 -1.06 -7.12
CA ASP A 22 -2.55 -2.21 -7.22
C ASP A 22 -1.11 -1.74 -7.14
N VAL A 23 -0.29 -2.50 -6.44
CA VAL A 23 1.17 -2.34 -6.49
C VAL A 23 1.73 -3.60 -7.13
N ARG A 24 2.38 -3.45 -8.25
CA ARG A 24 2.92 -4.59 -9.02
C ARG A 24 4.38 -4.79 -8.68
N PHE A 25 4.61 -5.55 -7.62
CA PHE A 25 5.96 -5.99 -7.28
C PHE A 25 6.39 -7.11 -8.25
N ASP A 26 7.68 -7.36 -8.35
CA ASP A 26 8.16 -8.45 -9.21
C ASP A 26 7.61 -9.81 -8.78
N ALA A 27 7.54 -10.04 -7.47
CA ALA A 27 7.14 -11.34 -6.94
C ALA A 27 5.62 -11.54 -6.97
N PHE A 28 4.83 -10.47 -6.83
CA PHE A 28 3.38 -10.56 -6.77
C PHE A 28 2.77 -9.17 -6.90
N THR A 29 1.46 -9.13 -7.14
CA THR A 29 0.69 -7.89 -7.11
C THR A 29 -0.13 -7.85 -5.83
N ALA A 30 -0.07 -6.73 -5.12
CA ALA A 30 -0.91 -6.49 -3.96
C ALA A 30 -1.97 -5.44 -4.31
N ARG A 31 -3.23 -5.74 -4.04
CA ARG A 31 -4.31 -4.77 -4.16
C ARG A 31 -4.58 -4.19 -2.78
N LEU A 32 -4.47 -2.88 -2.67
CA LEU A 32 -4.69 -2.18 -1.42
C LEU A 32 -5.94 -1.32 -1.51
N THR A 33 -6.75 -1.40 -0.45
CA THR A 33 -7.93 -0.55 -0.28
C THR A 33 -7.73 0.23 1.01
N THR A 34 -7.72 1.55 0.91
CA THR A 34 -7.60 2.39 2.09
C THR A 34 -8.96 2.58 2.74
N LEU A 35 -9.02 2.38 4.04
CA LEU A 35 -10.27 2.37 4.79
C LEU A 35 -10.25 3.47 5.86
N PRO A 36 -11.44 3.86 6.36
CA PRO A 36 -11.51 4.82 7.49
C PRO A 36 -10.82 4.28 8.74
N ASP A 37 -10.54 5.19 9.67
CA ASP A 37 -10.04 4.87 11.01
C ASP A 37 -8.70 4.14 10.99
N ASP A 38 -7.80 4.58 10.09
CA ASP A 38 -6.44 4.07 10.01
C ASP A 38 -6.40 2.56 9.77
N HIS A 39 -7.13 2.11 8.76
CA HIS A 39 -7.10 0.72 8.33
C HIS A 39 -6.83 0.64 6.83
N ILE A 40 -6.21 -0.45 6.42
CA ILE A 40 -6.18 -0.86 5.02
C ILE A 40 -6.55 -2.34 4.94
N ARG A 41 -7.09 -2.71 3.79
CA ARG A 41 -7.22 -4.11 3.43
C ARG A 41 -6.30 -4.35 2.25
N PHE A 42 -5.51 -5.42 2.31
CA PHE A 42 -4.72 -5.83 1.16
C PHE A 42 -5.11 -7.23 0.72
N HIS A 43 -4.97 -7.46 -0.57
CA HIS A 43 -5.27 -8.75 -1.20
C HIS A 43 -4.14 -9.13 -2.14
N ILE A 44 -3.58 -10.30 -1.92
CA ILE A 44 -2.58 -10.91 -2.79
C ILE A 44 -3.19 -12.21 -3.31
N ALA A 45 -3.42 -12.27 -4.63
CA ALA A 45 -4.19 -13.38 -5.20
C ALA A 45 -3.36 -14.66 -5.35
N ASP A 46 -2.08 -14.53 -5.64
CA ASP A 46 -1.24 -15.66 -6.05
C ASP A 46 0.09 -15.69 -5.32
N GLY A 47 0.70 -16.86 -5.29
CA GLY A 47 2.05 -17.03 -4.79
C GLY A 47 2.10 -17.39 -3.31
N PRO A 48 3.31 -17.43 -2.74
CA PRO A 48 3.50 -17.91 -1.37
C PRO A 48 2.93 -16.97 -0.30
N TYR A 49 2.62 -15.72 -0.67
CA TYR A 49 2.06 -14.74 0.27
C TYR A 49 0.59 -14.49 0.03
N ALA A 50 -0.06 -15.32 -0.79
CA ALA A 50 -1.46 -15.14 -1.16
C ALA A 50 -2.37 -15.15 0.07
N HIS A 51 -3.05 -14.04 0.32
CA HIS A 51 -4.08 -13.94 1.36
C HIS A 51 -4.72 -12.55 1.30
N THR A 52 -5.77 -12.39 2.07
CA THR A 52 -6.45 -11.10 2.26
C THR A 52 -6.46 -10.79 3.74
N GLU A 53 -6.13 -9.56 4.08
CA GLU A 53 -6.11 -9.16 5.48
C GLU A 53 -6.45 -7.68 5.61
N THR A 54 -7.17 -7.34 6.67
CA THR A 54 -7.41 -5.94 7.06
C THR A 54 -6.55 -5.66 8.29
N VAL A 55 -5.77 -4.60 8.23
CA VAL A 55 -4.83 -4.26 9.30
C VAL A 55 -5.00 -2.81 9.72
N THR A 56 -4.64 -2.55 10.97
CA THR A 56 -4.51 -1.18 11.48
C THR A 56 -3.16 -0.64 11.05
N ILE A 57 -3.14 0.59 10.55
CA ILE A 57 -1.92 1.20 10.04
C ILE A 57 -1.52 2.41 10.87
N ALA A 58 -0.22 2.68 10.89
CA ALA A 58 0.33 3.95 11.35
C ALA A 58 0.82 4.70 10.11
N VAL A 59 0.44 5.96 9.99
CA VAL A 59 0.76 6.78 8.83
C VAL A 59 1.58 7.98 9.27
N ASN A 60 2.69 8.22 8.57
CA ASN A 60 3.50 9.42 8.76
C ASN A 60 3.67 10.08 7.39
N ARG A 61 3.21 11.32 7.28
CA ARG A 61 3.40 12.07 6.04
C ARG A 61 4.87 12.50 5.94
N ILE A 62 5.51 12.12 4.85
CA ILE A 62 6.87 12.54 4.57
C ILE A 62 6.85 13.91 3.90
N ARG A 63 6.01 14.05 2.89
CA ARG A 63 5.69 15.31 2.22
C ARG A 63 4.41 15.11 1.42
N ALA A 64 3.93 16.15 0.76
CA ALA A 64 2.71 16.04 -0.04
C ALA A 64 2.80 14.85 -1.00
N GLY A 65 1.80 13.98 -0.96
CA GLY A 65 1.70 12.81 -1.82
C GLY A 65 2.60 11.64 -1.43
N VAL A 66 3.39 11.73 -0.36
CA VAL A 66 4.33 10.68 0.03
C VAL A 66 4.15 10.35 1.51
N PHE A 67 3.89 9.07 1.80
CA PHE A 67 3.56 8.62 3.16
C PHE A 67 4.32 7.35 3.52
N ALA A 68 4.79 7.28 4.76
CA ALA A 68 5.27 6.04 5.35
C ALA A 68 4.10 5.39 6.06
N VAL A 69 3.79 4.16 5.70
CA VAL A 69 2.62 3.42 6.21
C VAL A 69 3.12 2.09 6.75
N SER A 70 2.81 1.78 8.01
CA SER A 70 3.33 0.56 8.61
C SER A 70 2.23 -0.19 9.35
N TRP A 71 2.42 -1.51 9.45
CA TRP A 71 1.47 -2.37 10.16
C TRP A 71 2.10 -3.69 10.57
N VAL A 72 1.39 -4.40 11.43
CA VAL A 72 1.74 -5.77 11.85
C VAL A 72 0.62 -6.68 11.37
N GLU A 73 0.99 -7.76 10.70
CA GLU A 73 0.02 -8.76 10.21
C GLU A 73 -0.29 -9.79 11.28
N ALA A 74 -1.40 -10.51 11.10
CA ALA A 74 -1.81 -11.56 12.05
C ALA A 74 -0.73 -12.62 12.23
N SER A 75 0.07 -12.89 11.20
CA SER A 75 1.18 -13.85 11.27
C SER A 75 2.33 -13.38 12.14
N GLY A 76 2.39 -12.09 12.46
CA GLY A 76 3.52 -11.45 13.12
C GLY A 76 4.47 -10.76 12.16
N ALA A 77 4.25 -10.88 10.85
CA ALA A 77 5.04 -10.13 9.89
C ALA A 77 4.84 -8.63 10.10
N THR A 78 5.91 -7.86 9.92
CA THR A 78 5.83 -6.40 10.01
C THR A 78 6.15 -5.82 8.65
N VAL A 79 5.41 -4.77 8.26
CA VAL A 79 5.54 -4.17 6.93
C VAL A 79 5.65 -2.67 7.07
N VAL A 80 6.56 -2.09 6.30
CA VAL A 80 6.64 -0.65 6.12
C VAL A 80 6.59 -0.36 4.63
N HIS A 81 5.65 0.48 4.23
CA HIS A 81 5.56 1.01 2.88
C HIS A 81 5.97 2.48 2.86
N VAL A 82 6.72 2.86 1.85
CA VAL A 82 6.79 4.27 1.46
C VAL A 82 5.93 4.37 0.19
N GLU A 83 4.76 4.99 0.33
CA GLU A 83 3.79 5.11 -0.74
C GLU A 83 3.95 6.49 -1.35
N ASP A 84 4.52 6.53 -2.53
CA ASP A 84 4.84 7.75 -3.25
C ASP A 84 3.83 7.94 -4.39
N PHE A 85 2.76 8.67 -4.08
CA PHE A 85 1.72 8.93 -5.07
C PHE A 85 2.16 9.99 -6.09
N GLU A 86 3.17 10.77 -5.78
CA GLU A 86 3.69 11.75 -6.73
C GLU A 86 4.40 11.05 -7.88
N ARG A 87 5.24 10.06 -7.56
CA ARG A 87 5.99 9.32 -8.58
C ARG A 87 5.30 8.03 -9.01
N GLY A 88 4.27 7.61 -8.29
CA GLY A 88 3.52 6.41 -8.62
C GLY A 88 4.27 5.12 -8.30
N VAL A 89 4.98 5.08 -7.18
CA VAL A 89 5.74 3.91 -6.77
C VAL A 89 5.57 3.65 -5.28
N VAL A 90 5.56 2.37 -4.90
CA VAL A 90 5.59 1.96 -3.49
C VAL A 90 6.90 1.21 -3.26
N HIS A 91 7.59 1.59 -2.18
CA HIS A 91 8.73 0.85 -1.65
C HIS A 91 8.23 0.08 -0.43
N SER A 92 8.44 -1.24 -0.42
CA SER A 92 7.94 -2.10 0.66
C SER A 92 9.11 -2.79 1.36
N PHE A 93 9.04 -2.78 2.68
CA PHE A 93 10.03 -3.44 3.55
C PHE A 93 9.24 -4.33 4.51
N ALA A 94 9.41 -5.63 4.38
CA ALA A 94 8.65 -6.58 5.16
C ALA A 94 9.57 -7.55 5.89
N THR A 95 9.37 -7.70 7.19
CA THR A 95 10.06 -8.72 7.98
C THR A 95 9.08 -9.85 8.26
N LEU A 96 9.38 -11.03 7.75
CA LEU A 96 8.54 -12.22 7.92
C LEU A 96 8.74 -12.81 9.31
N PRO A 97 7.79 -13.66 9.78
CA PRO A 97 7.91 -14.28 11.10
C PRO A 97 9.19 -15.08 11.29
N ASN A 98 9.77 -15.62 10.21
CA ASN A 98 11.02 -16.38 10.28
C ASN A 98 12.26 -15.51 10.27
N GLY A 99 12.10 -14.17 10.27
CA GLY A 99 13.20 -13.22 10.27
C GLY A 99 13.68 -12.80 8.88
N SER A 100 13.15 -13.39 7.81
CA SER A 100 13.51 -12.97 6.44
C SER A 100 13.07 -11.55 6.20
N PHE A 101 13.90 -10.76 5.56
CA PHE A 101 13.62 -9.36 5.25
C PHE A 101 13.49 -9.18 3.73
N LEU A 102 12.30 -8.73 3.31
CA LEU A 102 12.00 -8.52 1.90
C LEU A 102 12.03 -7.03 1.59
N ARG A 103 12.79 -6.65 0.58
CA ARG A 103 12.80 -5.30 0.04
C ARG A 103 12.24 -5.36 -1.37
N MET A 104 11.15 -4.63 -1.61
CA MET A 104 10.46 -4.67 -2.88
C MET A 104 10.05 -3.26 -3.28
N GLN A 105 9.89 -3.04 -4.58
CA GLN A 105 9.27 -1.83 -5.07
C GLN A 105 8.46 -2.16 -6.30
N GLY A 106 7.43 -1.36 -6.55
CA GLY A 106 6.60 -1.56 -7.71
C GLY A 106 5.77 -0.35 -8.03
N PRO A 107 5.32 -0.23 -9.28
CA PRO A 107 4.47 0.89 -9.68
C PRO A 107 3.07 0.77 -9.09
N ILE A 108 2.46 1.94 -8.89
CA ILE A 108 1.07 2.06 -8.45
C ILE A 108 0.18 2.11 -9.67
N HIS A 109 -0.87 1.28 -9.69
CA HIS A 109 -1.91 1.32 -10.71
C HIS A 109 -3.23 1.61 -10.00
N LEU A 110 -3.74 2.82 -10.20
CA LEU A 110 -4.99 3.23 -9.55
C LEU A 110 -6.17 2.48 -10.16
N ILE A 111 -6.98 1.87 -9.29
CA ILE A 111 -8.17 1.14 -9.69
C ILE A 111 -9.41 2.01 -9.47
N SER A 112 -9.49 2.67 -8.32
CA SER A 112 -10.64 3.51 -7.96
C SER A 112 -10.21 4.57 -6.96
N GLU A 113 -10.73 5.79 -7.15
CA GLU A 113 -10.52 6.86 -6.16
C GLU A 113 -11.67 6.94 -5.16
N GLY A 114 -12.56 5.95 -5.18
CA GLY A 114 -13.74 5.99 -4.37
C GLY A 114 -14.73 6.97 -4.97
N GLU A 115 -15.93 6.52 -5.24
CA GLU A 115 -16.96 7.39 -5.78
C GLU A 115 -17.66 8.10 -4.65
N GLY A 116 -17.55 9.38 -4.65
CA GLY A 116 -18.25 10.19 -3.67
C GLY A 116 -19.74 10.06 -3.83
#